data_821376c957f282ade3cffe44322803fb
#
_entry.id   821376c957f282ade3cffe44322803fb
#
_cell.length_a   1.000
_cell.length_b   1.000
_cell.length_c   1.000
_cell.angle_alpha   90.00
_cell.angle_beta   90.00
_cell.angle_gamma   90.00
#
_symmetry.space_group_name_H-M   'P 1'
#
loop_
_entity.id
_entity.type
_entity.pdbx_description
1 polymer ?
#
loop_
_entity_poly.entity_id
_entity_poly.type
_entity_poly.pdbx_seq_one_letter_code
_entity_poly.pdbx_strand_id
1 'polypeptide(L)'
;MKKFKTPLRYPGGKSRATKILLDYVPQKYDEYTEGFLGGGSMAIALTKANPDLKVTVSDLYTPLYAFWLTLRDLGPTLQDHLFQIKTFLNRHEEEEDRFKAHREAFDKAKQQLAEDNCGVYQQAVNFYICNKCSFSGLSEGSSFSKQASKQNFTFNGINSLTFYHQAIAKWQILNDDYADVISEDAFNFLDPPYLIKDNLYGRKGDMHKQFDHVRMAETLKNFKGKTMITYNSCPEVEELYPTFSKLKWDLTYTMRSTGTYGADQDKRKELLLANYTVDNASKEWYI
;
A
#
# COMPACT_ATOMS: atom_id res chain seq x y z
N MET A 1 -18.93 10.44 5.63
CA MET A 1 -18.43 9.15 5.11
C MET A 1 -17.09 8.86 5.77
N LYS A 2 -16.92 7.72 6.45
CA LYS A 2 -15.64 7.34 7.05
C LYS A 2 -14.66 7.00 5.94
N LYS A 3 -13.47 7.64 5.93
CA LYS A 3 -12.37 7.31 5.00
C LYS A 3 -11.99 5.84 5.18
N PHE A 4 -11.75 5.12 4.08
CA PHE A 4 -11.07 3.83 4.14
C PHE A 4 -9.70 4.04 4.77
N LYS A 5 -9.53 3.56 5.99
CA LYS A 5 -8.25 3.63 6.68
C LYS A 5 -7.55 2.28 6.52
N THR A 6 -6.27 2.31 6.22
CA THR A 6 -5.39 1.14 6.27
C THR A 6 -4.53 1.20 7.52
N PRO A 7 -3.97 0.08 7.99
CA PRO A 7 -3.10 0.09 9.16
C PRO A 7 -1.78 0.82 8.90
N LEU A 8 -1.43 1.05 7.65
CA LEU A 8 -0.16 1.64 7.22
C LEU A 8 -0.33 3.05 6.63
N ARG A 9 0.74 3.82 6.69
CA ARG A 9 0.93 5.02 5.88
C ARG A 9 1.72 4.58 4.65
N TYR A 10 1.10 4.60 3.48
CA TYR A 10 1.77 4.14 2.27
C TYR A 10 1.76 5.24 1.21
N PRO A 11 2.93 5.72 0.76
CA PRO A 11 3.02 6.70 -0.32
C PRO A 11 2.40 6.13 -1.60
N GLY A 12 1.59 6.91 -2.28
CA GLY A 12 0.85 6.40 -3.45
C GLY A 12 -0.36 5.52 -3.11
N GLY A 13 -0.57 5.18 -1.82
CA GLY A 13 -1.70 4.33 -1.40
C GLY A 13 -3.06 4.89 -1.82
N LYS A 14 -3.90 4.03 -2.35
CA LYS A 14 -5.16 4.37 -3.01
C LYS A 14 -6.32 4.70 -2.07
N SER A 15 -6.09 4.89 -0.74
CA SER A 15 -7.16 5.13 0.25
C SER A 15 -8.14 6.28 -0.12
N ARG A 16 -7.69 7.24 -0.94
CA ARG A 16 -8.54 8.34 -1.45
C ARG A 16 -9.21 7.98 -2.77
N ALA A 17 -8.51 7.25 -3.62
CA ALA A 17 -9.00 6.80 -4.92
C ALA A 17 -9.90 5.57 -4.78
N THR A 18 -9.79 4.79 -3.69
CA THR A 18 -10.52 3.54 -3.49
C THR A 18 -12.02 3.70 -3.76
N LYS A 19 -12.63 4.80 -3.29
CA LYS A 19 -14.05 5.05 -3.54
C LYS A 19 -14.37 5.15 -5.03
N ILE A 20 -13.52 5.87 -5.78
CA ILE A 20 -13.69 6.01 -7.24
C ILE A 20 -13.43 4.67 -7.92
N LEU A 21 -12.36 3.97 -7.52
CA LEU A 21 -11.98 2.68 -8.11
C LEU A 21 -13.03 1.60 -7.91
N LEU A 22 -13.72 1.59 -6.76
CA LEU A 22 -14.81 0.66 -6.48
C LEU A 22 -15.99 0.79 -7.45
N ASP A 23 -16.24 1.96 -8.02
CA ASP A 23 -17.30 2.16 -9.01
C ASP A 23 -17.00 1.43 -10.33
N TYR A 24 -15.74 1.06 -10.55
CA TYR A 24 -15.26 0.47 -11.80
C TYR A 24 -14.82 -1.00 -11.66
N VAL A 25 -14.96 -1.62 -10.48
CA VAL A 25 -14.70 -3.06 -10.34
C VAL A 25 -15.69 -3.89 -11.15
N PRO A 26 -15.31 -5.08 -11.64
CA PRO A 26 -16.21 -5.95 -12.38
C PRO A 26 -17.48 -6.28 -11.57
N GLN A 27 -18.60 -6.49 -12.25
CA GLN A 27 -19.88 -6.79 -11.56
C GLN A 27 -19.88 -8.13 -10.85
N LYS A 28 -19.13 -9.12 -11.37
CA LYS A 28 -19.08 -10.49 -10.85
C LYS A 28 -17.65 -10.98 -10.82
N TYR A 29 -17.22 -11.39 -9.66
CA TYR A 29 -15.98 -12.10 -9.38
C TYR A 29 -16.07 -12.74 -8.00
N ASP A 30 -15.52 -13.92 -7.85
CA ASP A 30 -15.50 -14.69 -6.60
C ASP A 30 -14.10 -14.74 -6.01
N GLU A 31 -13.08 -14.37 -6.80
CA GLU A 31 -11.68 -14.31 -6.44
C GLU A 31 -11.09 -12.93 -6.78
N TYR A 32 -10.23 -12.44 -5.92
CA TYR A 32 -9.53 -11.16 -6.08
C TYR A 32 -8.04 -11.34 -5.88
N THR A 33 -7.27 -10.72 -6.75
CA THR A 33 -5.81 -10.75 -6.68
C THR A 33 -5.24 -9.32 -6.72
N GLU A 34 -4.29 -9.01 -5.84
CA GLU A 34 -3.57 -7.72 -5.81
C GLU A 34 -2.06 -7.97 -5.78
N GLY A 35 -1.39 -7.77 -6.92
CA GLY A 35 0.03 -8.07 -7.10
C GLY A 35 0.98 -7.00 -6.57
N PHE A 36 0.49 -5.83 -6.16
CA PHE A 36 1.21 -4.72 -5.55
C PHE A 36 0.44 -4.24 -4.32
N LEU A 37 0.46 -5.02 -3.24
CA LEU A 37 -0.42 -4.82 -2.09
C LEU A 37 -0.22 -3.45 -1.42
N GLY A 38 1.02 -3.02 -1.24
CA GLY A 38 1.30 -1.76 -0.58
C GLY A 38 0.55 -1.57 0.74
N GLY A 39 -0.25 -0.50 0.81
CA GLY A 39 -1.10 -0.22 1.97
C GLY A 39 -2.40 -1.03 2.07
N GLY A 40 -2.71 -1.91 1.11
CA GLY A 40 -3.85 -2.81 1.10
C GLY A 40 -5.22 -2.14 1.01
N SER A 41 -5.30 -0.95 0.41
CA SER A 41 -6.54 -0.15 0.41
C SER A 41 -7.68 -0.82 -0.34
N MET A 42 -7.40 -1.39 -1.52
CA MET A 42 -8.40 -2.06 -2.35
C MET A 42 -8.79 -3.41 -1.76
N ALA A 43 -7.82 -4.24 -1.39
CA ALA A 43 -8.06 -5.54 -0.78
C ALA A 43 -8.93 -5.43 0.50
N ILE A 44 -8.61 -4.47 1.41
CA ILE A 44 -9.42 -4.23 2.61
C ILE A 44 -10.84 -3.78 2.26
N ALA A 45 -10.99 -2.89 1.28
CA ALA A 45 -12.30 -2.38 0.88
C ALA A 45 -13.18 -3.50 0.30
N LEU A 46 -12.62 -4.33 -0.59
CA LEU A 46 -13.33 -5.44 -1.21
C LEU A 46 -13.66 -6.55 -0.20
N THR A 47 -12.74 -6.90 0.71
CA THR A 47 -13.00 -7.86 1.80
C THR A 47 -14.13 -7.40 2.71
N LYS A 48 -14.22 -6.09 3.00
CA LYS A 48 -15.33 -5.55 3.81
C LYS A 48 -16.67 -5.60 3.09
N ALA A 49 -16.66 -5.35 1.78
CA ALA A 49 -17.85 -5.41 0.94
C ALA A 49 -18.34 -6.86 0.74
N ASN A 50 -17.42 -7.81 0.64
CA ASN A 50 -17.69 -9.23 0.53
C ASN A 50 -16.73 -10.05 1.42
N PRO A 51 -17.13 -10.41 2.65
CA PRO A 51 -16.29 -11.17 3.58
C PRO A 51 -15.98 -12.62 3.14
N ASP A 52 -16.68 -13.13 2.14
CA ASP A 52 -16.46 -14.48 1.58
C ASP A 52 -15.61 -14.47 0.32
N LEU A 53 -15.20 -13.28 -0.15
CA LEU A 53 -14.29 -13.13 -1.28
C LEU A 53 -12.96 -13.85 -1.00
N LYS A 54 -12.53 -14.68 -1.92
CA LYS A 54 -11.19 -15.28 -1.88
C LYS A 54 -10.17 -14.22 -2.30
N VAL A 55 -9.27 -13.88 -1.41
CA VAL A 55 -8.31 -12.80 -1.59
C VAL A 55 -6.90 -13.35 -1.58
N THR A 56 -6.17 -13.16 -2.68
CA THR A 56 -4.74 -13.40 -2.80
C THR A 56 -4.01 -12.08 -3.03
N VAL A 57 -3.03 -11.78 -2.19
CA VAL A 57 -2.28 -10.53 -2.26
C VAL A 57 -0.79 -10.79 -2.24
N SER A 58 -0.02 -9.98 -2.92
CA SER A 58 1.44 -10.07 -2.93
C SER A 58 2.11 -8.70 -2.91
N ASP A 59 3.30 -8.66 -2.36
CA ASP A 59 4.22 -7.53 -2.49
C ASP A 59 5.66 -8.04 -2.44
N LEU A 60 6.51 -7.59 -3.37
CA LEU A 60 7.93 -7.98 -3.42
C LEU A 60 8.76 -7.41 -2.27
N TYR A 61 8.28 -6.34 -1.62
CA TYR A 61 8.99 -5.74 -0.51
C TYR A 61 8.84 -6.59 0.75
N THR A 62 9.84 -7.43 1.02
CA THR A 62 9.82 -8.42 2.11
C THR A 62 9.42 -7.87 3.49
N PRO A 63 9.87 -6.69 3.96
CA PRO A 63 9.41 -6.16 5.24
C PRO A 63 7.92 -5.82 5.28
N LEU A 64 7.34 -5.41 4.15
CA LEU A 64 5.91 -5.15 4.03
C LEU A 64 5.11 -6.46 4.02
N TYR A 65 5.57 -7.44 3.24
CA TYR A 65 5.03 -8.80 3.29
C TYR A 65 5.05 -9.36 4.70
N ALA A 66 6.20 -9.28 5.39
CA ALA A 66 6.36 -9.74 6.78
C ALA A 66 5.34 -9.08 7.73
N PHE A 67 5.08 -7.77 7.56
CA PHE A 67 4.05 -7.07 8.34
C PHE A 67 2.65 -7.63 8.09
N TRP A 68 2.24 -7.80 6.84
CA TRP A 68 0.91 -8.28 6.50
C TRP A 68 0.71 -9.75 6.95
N LEU A 69 1.72 -10.60 6.73
CA LEU A 69 1.69 -11.99 7.17
C LEU A 69 1.58 -12.10 8.70
N THR A 70 2.43 -11.35 9.43
CA THR A 70 2.39 -11.32 10.88
C THR A 70 1.07 -10.75 11.42
N LEU A 71 0.53 -9.73 10.78
CA LEU A 71 -0.76 -9.17 11.15
C LEU A 71 -1.88 -10.19 10.96
N ARG A 72 -1.87 -10.99 9.91
CA ARG A 72 -2.84 -12.07 9.67
C ARG A 72 -2.71 -13.19 10.70
N ASP A 73 -1.50 -13.65 10.97
CA ASP A 73 -1.29 -14.88 11.73
C ASP A 73 -1.15 -14.64 13.23
N LEU A 74 -0.54 -13.52 13.63
CA LEU A 74 -0.16 -13.17 14.99
C LEU A 74 -0.61 -11.75 15.40
N GLY A 75 -1.72 -11.26 14.82
CA GLY A 75 -2.18 -9.88 15.00
C GLY A 75 -2.30 -9.44 16.47
N PRO A 76 -2.94 -10.19 17.37
CA PRO A 76 -3.00 -9.86 18.79
C PRO A 76 -1.62 -9.76 19.44
N THR A 77 -0.72 -10.72 19.16
CA THR A 77 0.65 -10.72 19.68
C THR A 77 1.45 -9.52 19.17
N LEU A 78 1.31 -9.20 17.87
CA LEU A 78 1.95 -8.03 17.28
C LEU A 78 1.44 -6.74 17.93
N GLN A 79 0.12 -6.63 18.12
CA GLN A 79 -0.49 -5.48 18.79
C GLN A 79 0.05 -5.28 20.20
N ASP A 80 0.04 -6.33 21.02
CA ASP A 80 0.50 -6.27 22.41
C ASP A 80 1.98 -5.89 22.49
N HIS A 81 2.83 -6.46 21.62
CA HIS A 81 4.25 -6.12 21.59
C HIS A 81 4.47 -4.65 21.19
N LEU A 82 3.80 -4.17 20.15
CA LEU A 82 3.89 -2.77 19.75
C LEU A 82 3.34 -1.83 20.84
N PHE A 83 2.32 -2.24 21.56
CA PHE A 83 1.77 -1.50 22.70
C PHE A 83 2.80 -1.39 23.84
N GLN A 84 3.47 -2.47 24.19
CA GLN A 84 4.54 -2.50 25.19
C GLN A 84 5.72 -1.61 24.77
N ILE A 85 6.17 -1.71 23.50
CA ILE A 85 7.22 -0.83 22.96
C ILE A 85 6.79 0.63 23.10
N LYS A 86 5.59 0.98 22.68
CA LYS A 86 5.09 2.35 22.74
C LYS A 86 5.01 2.85 24.18
N THR A 87 4.58 2.03 25.13
CA THR A 87 4.51 2.35 26.56
C THR A 87 5.91 2.61 27.09
N PHE A 88 6.88 1.74 26.78
CA PHE A 88 8.26 1.90 27.18
C PHE A 88 8.89 3.18 26.64
N LEU A 89 8.67 3.51 25.37
CA LEU A 89 9.19 4.74 24.75
C LEU A 89 8.56 6.02 25.32
N ASN A 90 7.34 5.93 25.84
CA ASN A 90 6.62 7.04 26.43
C ASN A 90 6.82 7.23 27.93
N ARG A 91 7.65 6.38 28.60
CA ARG A 91 7.87 6.45 30.05
C ARG A 91 8.57 7.72 30.54
N HIS A 92 9.29 8.41 29.66
CA HIS A 92 10.01 9.64 30.00
C HIS A 92 9.03 10.77 30.22
N GLU A 93 9.23 11.57 31.24
CA GLU A 93 8.39 12.72 31.58
C GLU A 93 8.59 13.86 30.58
N GLU A 94 9.86 14.13 30.23
CA GLU A 94 10.24 15.17 29.30
C GLU A 94 9.93 14.77 27.84
N GLU A 95 9.36 15.69 27.08
CA GLU A 95 8.98 15.43 25.67
C GLU A 95 10.22 15.15 24.80
N GLU A 96 11.33 15.83 25.06
CA GLU A 96 12.56 15.65 24.26
C GLU A 96 13.17 14.26 24.48
N ASP A 97 13.17 13.75 25.71
CA ASP A 97 13.65 12.41 26.01
C ASP A 97 12.75 11.34 25.37
N ARG A 98 11.43 11.54 25.36
CA ARG A 98 10.51 10.69 24.59
C ARG A 98 10.86 10.65 23.11
N PHE A 99 11.13 11.81 22.50
CA PHE A 99 11.51 11.85 21.08
C PHE A 99 12.86 11.21 20.81
N LYS A 100 13.83 11.34 21.72
CA LYS A 100 15.11 10.67 21.63
C LYS A 100 14.93 9.14 21.66
N ALA A 101 14.15 8.62 22.61
CA ALA A 101 13.84 7.20 22.69
C ALA A 101 13.12 6.67 21.43
N HIS A 102 12.16 7.43 20.88
CA HIS A 102 11.48 7.09 19.63
C HIS A 102 12.44 7.07 18.43
N ARG A 103 13.39 8.02 18.39
CA ARG A 103 14.39 8.08 17.33
C ARG A 103 15.34 6.90 17.40
N GLU A 104 15.85 6.57 18.60
CA GLU A 104 16.72 5.40 18.82
C GLU A 104 16.02 4.10 18.38
N ALA A 105 14.75 3.92 18.76
CA ALA A 105 13.95 2.78 18.33
C ALA A 105 13.76 2.72 16.81
N PHE A 106 13.53 3.88 16.16
CA PHE A 106 13.42 3.99 14.71
C PHE A 106 14.75 3.65 14.01
N ASP A 107 15.86 4.21 14.49
CA ASP A 107 17.19 4.01 13.88
C ASP A 107 17.61 2.53 14.01
N LYS A 108 17.37 1.91 15.17
CA LYS A 108 17.60 0.47 15.39
C LYS A 108 16.74 -0.39 14.47
N ALA A 109 15.43 -0.09 14.38
CA ALA A 109 14.51 -0.84 13.51
C ALA A 109 14.94 -0.74 12.04
N LYS A 110 15.30 0.47 11.60
CA LYS A 110 15.80 0.73 10.25
C LYS A 110 17.09 -0.01 9.93
N GLN A 111 18.04 -0.04 10.87
CA GLN A 111 19.28 -0.78 10.73
C GLN A 111 19.01 -2.28 10.58
N GLN A 112 18.17 -2.87 11.46
CA GLN A 112 17.84 -4.30 11.41
C GLN A 112 17.15 -4.70 10.10
N LEU A 113 16.29 -3.84 9.54
CA LEU A 113 15.69 -4.07 8.21
C LEU A 113 16.74 -4.01 7.09
N ALA A 114 17.70 -3.09 7.20
CA ALA A 114 18.75 -2.92 6.19
C ALA A 114 19.76 -4.08 6.17
N GLU A 115 20.03 -4.68 7.33
CA GLU A 115 20.93 -5.81 7.48
C GLU A 115 20.28 -7.15 7.11
N ASP A 116 18.95 -7.19 7.00
CA ASP A 116 18.13 -8.38 6.70
C ASP A 116 18.50 -9.60 7.59
N ASN A 117 18.79 -9.33 8.86
CA ASN A 117 19.30 -10.31 9.80
C ASN A 117 18.29 -10.72 10.89
N CYS A 118 17.01 -10.41 10.67
CA CYS A 118 15.96 -10.72 11.63
C CYS A 118 14.82 -11.54 11.01
N GLY A 119 14.20 -12.40 11.83
CA GLY A 119 13.07 -13.23 11.39
C GLY A 119 11.82 -12.40 11.04
N VAL A 120 10.87 -13.03 10.34
CA VAL A 120 9.64 -12.42 9.80
C VAL A 120 8.88 -11.58 10.84
N TYR A 121 8.72 -12.09 12.05
CA TYR A 121 8.04 -11.35 13.12
C TYR A 121 8.76 -10.05 13.49
N GLN A 122 10.08 -10.09 13.64
CA GLN A 122 10.86 -8.90 13.97
C GLN A 122 10.90 -7.90 12.80
N GLN A 123 10.94 -8.38 11.57
CA GLN A 123 10.78 -7.52 10.38
C GLN A 123 9.45 -6.78 10.41
N ALA A 124 8.35 -7.46 10.77
CA ALA A 124 7.03 -6.84 10.90
C ALA A 124 6.98 -5.73 11.95
N VAL A 125 7.56 -5.97 13.13
CA VAL A 125 7.67 -4.97 14.20
C VAL A 125 8.50 -3.76 13.74
N ASN A 126 9.67 -4.02 13.19
CA ASN A 126 10.59 -2.99 12.71
C ASN A 126 9.97 -2.16 11.58
N PHE A 127 9.32 -2.84 10.62
CA PHE A 127 8.63 -2.17 9.53
C PHE A 127 7.52 -1.24 10.06
N TYR A 128 6.70 -1.69 11.00
CA TYR A 128 5.64 -0.86 11.57
C TYR A 128 6.19 0.38 12.28
N ILE A 129 7.27 0.23 13.08
CA ILE A 129 7.93 1.36 13.75
C ILE A 129 8.45 2.35 12.70
N CYS A 130 9.18 1.89 11.69
CA CYS A 130 9.71 2.72 10.61
C CYS A 130 8.58 3.43 9.84
N ASN A 131 7.52 2.71 9.47
CA ASN A 131 6.37 3.26 8.76
C ASN A 131 5.67 4.37 9.56
N LYS A 132 5.51 4.18 10.87
CA LYS A 132 4.79 5.15 11.72
C LYS A 132 5.63 6.35 12.13
N CYS A 133 6.93 6.18 12.27
CA CYS A 133 7.84 7.22 12.79
C CYS A 133 8.57 7.99 11.68
N SER A 134 8.46 7.59 10.42
CA SER A 134 9.10 8.27 9.29
C SER A 134 8.29 9.44 8.74
N PHE A 135 8.97 10.37 8.07
CA PHE A 135 8.32 11.53 7.46
C PHE A 135 7.25 11.15 6.43
N SER A 136 7.55 10.22 5.52
CA SER A 136 6.67 9.87 4.39
C SER A 136 5.92 8.54 4.56
N GLY A 137 6.20 7.75 5.61
CA GLY A 137 5.69 6.39 5.74
C GLY A 137 6.51 5.35 4.96
N LEU A 138 7.58 5.76 4.31
CA LEU A 138 8.60 4.87 3.73
C LEU A 138 9.46 4.29 4.87
N SER A 139 9.87 3.01 4.75
CA SER A 139 10.66 2.34 5.78
C SER A 139 12.15 2.71 5.69
N GLU A 140 12.89 2.10 4.79
CA GLU A 140 14.36 2.20 4.75
C GLU A 140 14.88 3.50 4.16
N GLY A 141 14.17 4.09 3.19
CA GLY A 141 14.58 5.30 2.49
C GLY A 141 14.28 6.61 3.21
N SER A 142 13.61 6.57 4.38
CA SER A 142 13.13 7.78 5.04
C SER A 142 13.88 8.14 6.31
N SER A 143 13.69 9.39 6.75
CA SER A 143 14.23 9.91 8.00
C SER A 143 13.18 9.90 9.09
N PHE A 144 13.63 9.83 10.35
CA PHE A 144 12.77 9.99 11.50
C PHE A 144 12.09 11.36 11.50
N SER A 145 10.82 11.39 11.90
CA SER A 145 10.05 12.62 12.08
C SER A 145 9.39 12.65 13.45
N LYS A 146 9.74 13.65 14.26
CA LYS A 146 9.10 13.93 15.57
C LYS A 146 7.58 14.02 15.41
N GLN A 147 7.11 14.78 14.42
CA GLN A 147 5.69 14.94 14.16
C GLN A 147 5.01 13.61 13.77
N ALA A 148 5.64 12.81 12.89
CA ALA A 148 5.09 11.52 12.49
C ALA A 148 5.04 10.55 13.67
N SER A 149 6.08 10.45 14.50
CA SER A 149 6.10 9.57 15.67
C SER A 149 5.01 9.92 16.69
N LYS A 150 4.68 11.21 16.86
CA LYS A 150 3.60 11.67 17.72
C LYS A 150 2.21 11.39 17.14
N GLN A 151 2.03 11.65 15.85
CA GLN A 151 0.70 11.62 15.20
C GLN A 151 0.31 10.23 14.65
N ASN A 152 1.27 9.38 14.29
CA ASN A 152 0.99 8.13 13.59
C ASN A 152 1.36 6.88 14.41
N PHE A 153 2.40 6.93 15.25
CA PHE A 153 2.69 5.85 16.18
C PHE A 153 1.88 6.06 17.47
N THR A 154 0.59 5.76 17.41
CA THR A 154 -0.37 6.03 18.50
C THR A 154 -0.97 4.74 19.06
N PHE A 155 -1.39 4.75 20.32
CA PHE A 155 -2.09 3.63 20.93
C PHE A 155 -3.37 3.26 20.16
N ASN A 156 -4.14 4.25 19.70
CA ASN A 156 -5.33 3.99 18.88
C ASN A 156 -4.98 3.31 17.55
N GLY A 157 -3.87 3.70 16.90
CA GLY A 157 -3.38 3.06 15.68
C GLY A 157 -2.96 1.61 15.95
N ILE A 158 -2.28 1.34 17.06
CA ILE A 158 -1.86 0.00 17.49
C ILE A 158 -3.10 -0.84 17.82
N ASN A 159 -4.03 -0.33 18.61
CA ASN A 159 -5.26 -1.03 18.99
C ASN A 159 -6.15 -1.38 17.78
N SER A 160 -6.07 -0.61 16.71
CA SER A 160 -6.79 -0.92 15.48
C SER A 160 -6.28 -2.15 14.73
N LEU A 161 -5.09 -2.67 15.05
CA LEU A 161 -4.51 -3.84 14.38
C LEU A 161 -5.37 -5.09 14.56
N THR A 162 -6.01 -5.29 15.71
CA THR A 162 -6.95 -6.41 15.92
C THR A 162 -8.09 -6.39 14.92
N PHE A 163 -8.60 -5.21 14.59
CA PHE A 163 -9.66 -5.08 13.58
C PHE A 163 -9.19 -5.53 12.19
N TYR A 164 -7.97 -5.14 11.80
CA TYR A 164 -7.40 -5.55 10.51
C TYR A 164 -7.03 -7.03 10.52
N HIS A 165 -6.50 -7.57 11.61
CA HIS A 165 -6.25 -9.00 11.79
C HIS A 165 -7.51 -9.82 11.47
N GLN A 166 -8.66 -9.45 12.06
CA GLN A 166 -9.93 -10.13 11.81
C GLN A 166 -10.37 -10.01 10.34
N ALA A 167 -10.21 -8.81 9.75
CA ALA A 167 -10.63 -8.56 8.37
C ALA A 167 -9.84 -9.37 7.33
N ILE A 168 -8.53 -9.59 7.58
CA ILE A 168 -7.62 -10.26 6.63
C ILE A 168 -7.37 -11.74 6.95
N ALA A 169 -8.08 -12.31 7.91
CA ALA A 169 -7.83 -13.68 8.42
C ALA A 169 -7.87 -14.78 7.33
N LYS A 170 -8.64 -14.54 6.25
CA LYS A 170 -8.78 -15.47 5.14
C LYS A 170 -7.85 -15.17 3.95
N TRP A 171 -7.03 -14.10 4.01
CA TRP A 171 -6.18 -13.73 2.89
C TRP A 171 -5.05 -14.73 2.67
N GLN A 172 -4.77 -15.06 1.42
CA GLN A 172 -3.49 -15.62 1.03
C GLN A 172 -2.52 -14.47 0.78
N ILE A 173 -1.40 -14.44 1.50
CA ILE A 173 -0.40 -13.37 1.45
C ILE A 173 0.91 -13.96 0.97
N LEU A 174 1.45 -13.41 -0.11
CA LEU A 174 2.62 -13.92 -0.83
C LEU A 174 3.73 -12.85 -0.89
N ASN A 175 4.96 -13.29 -1.12
CA ASN A 175 6.12 -12.42 -1.38
C ASN A 175 6.67 -12.71 -2.78
N ASP A 176 5.77 -12.74 -3.76
CA ASP A 176 6.06 -13.17 -5.13
C ASP A 176 5.85 -12.01 -6.12
N ASP A 177 6.44 -12.13 -7.32
CA ASP A 177 6.22 -11.18 -8.41
C ASP A 177 4.75 -11.18 -8.84
N TYR A 178 4.22 -10.02 -9.25
CA TYR A 178 2.83 -9.89 -9.69
C TYR A 178 2.46 -10.88 -10.78
N ALA A 179 3.41 -11.23 -11.68
CA ALA A 179 3.17 -12.14 -12.80
C ALA A 179 2.92 -13.58 -12.35
N ASP A 180 3.43 -13.97 -11.19
CA ASP A 180 3.22 -15.29 -10.60
C ASP A 180 1.90 -15.37 -9.78
N VAL A 181 1.29 -14.21 -9.53
CA VAL A 181 0.13 -14.08 -8.63
C VAL A 181 -1.17 -13.79 -9.38
N ILE A 182 -1.12 -13.10 -10.52
CA ILE A 182 -2.34 -12.83 -11.32
C ILE A 182 -2.99 -14.12 -11.78
N SER A 183 -4.34 -14.15 -11.80
CA SER A 183 -5.14 -15.33 -12.16
C SER A 183 -6.20 -14.97 -13.18
N GLU A 184 -6.42 -15.85 -14.18
CA GLU A 184 -7.49 -15.66 -15.17
C GLU A 184 -8.89 -15.81 -14.57
N ASP A 185 -9.01 -16.53 -13.46
CA ASP A 185 -10.26 -16.74 -12.74
C ASP A 185 -10.62 -15.64 -11.75
N ALA A 186 -9.66 -14.74 -11.46
CA ALA A 186 -9.81 -13.67 -10.49
C ALA A 186 -10.04 -12.29 -11.13
N PHE A 187 -10.56 -11.36 -10.34
CA PHE A 187 -10.40 -9.92 -10.58
C PHE A 187 -9.02 -9.49 -10.10
N ASN A 188 -8.16 -9.05 -11.01
CA ASN A 188 -6.80 -8.63 -10.73
C ASN A 188 -6.71 -7.11 -10.62
N PHE A 189 -6.17 -6.61 -9.52
CA PHE A 189 -5.85 -5.20 -9.33
C PHE A 189 -4.34 -5.00 -9.25
N LEU A 190 -3.82 -4.12 -10.10
CA LEU A 190 -2.39 -3.82 -10.19
C LEU A 190 -2.15 -2.31 -10.00
N ASP A 191 -1.37 -1.95 -9.00
CA ASP A 191 -0.94 -0.58 -8.71
C ASP A 191 0.59 -0.51 -8.70
N PRO A 192 1.24 -0.69 -9.87
CA PRO A 192 2.70 -0.76 -9.96
C PRO A 192 3.35 0.59 -9.62
N PRO A 193 4.67 0.63 -9.41
CA PRO A 193 5.41 1.88 -9.39
C PRO A 193 5.12 2.72 -10.63
N TYR A 194 4.89 4.02 -10.47
CA TYR A 194 4.49 4.88 -11.58
C TYR A 194 5.67 5.34 -12.40
N LEU A 195 5.55 5.37 -13.74
CA LEU A 195 6.61 5.70 -14.67
C LEU A 195 7.27 7.09 -14.42
N ILE A 196 6.49 8.06 -13.92
CA ILE A 196 6.92 9.46 -13.79
C ILE A 196 7.33 9.84 -12.36
N LYS A 197 7.12 8.97 -11.36
CA LYS A 197 7.45 9.28 -9.96
C LYS A 197 8.76 8.62 -9.56
N ASP A 198 9.80 9.42 -9.45
CA ASP A 198 11.12 8.94 -9.00
C ASP A 198 11.17 8.60 -7.50
N ASN A 199 11.88 7.51 -7.16
CA ASN A 199 12.46 7.22 -5.85
C ASN A 199 11.52 6.94 -4.67
N LEU A 200 10.34 6.31 -4.87
CA LEU A 200 9.38 6.09 -3.78
C LEU A 200 9.55 4.75 -3.05
N TYR A 201 10.06 3.68 -3.68
CA TYR A 201 10.06 2.32 -3.14
C TYR A 201 11.42 1.65 -3.17
N GLY A 202 11.69 0.77 -2.17
CA GLY A 202 12.93 0.02 -2.03
C GLY A 202 14.10 0.83 -1.44
N ARG A 203 15.29 0.20 -1.37
CA ARG A 203 16.53 0.89 -0.97
C ARG A 203 16.89 1.91 -2.03
N LYS A 204 16.94 3.19 -1.69
CA LYS A 204 17.28 4.30 -2.61
C LYS A 204 16.37 4.40 -3.85
N GLY A 205 15.14 3.85 -3.80
CA GLY A 205 14.20 3.89 -4.92
C GLY A 205 14.50 2.88 -6.04
N ASP A 206 15.28 1.84 -5.77
CA ASP A 206 15.67 0.82 -6.73
C ASP A 206 14.46 0.03 -7.27
N MET A 207 13.51 -0.36 -6.43
CA MET A 207 12.29 -1.05 -6.86
C MET A 207 11.41 -0.20 -7.79
N HIS A 208 11.50 1.13 -7.70
CA HIS A 208 10.77 2.04 -8.58
C HIS A 208 11.46 2.20 -9.93
N LYS A 209 12.78 2.39 -9.92
CA LYS A 209 13.58 2.65 -11.13
C LYS A 209 13.77 1.42 -12.02
N GLN A 210 13.69 0.23 -11.44
CA GLN A 210 13.93 -1.04 -12.13
C GLN A 210 12.65 -1.75 -12.55
N PHE A 211 11.45 -1.16 -12.25
CA PHE A 211 10.21 -1.79 -12.65
C PHE A 211 10.04 -1.79 -14.17
N ASP A 212 9.88 -2.98 -14.73
CA ASP A 212 9.75 -3.20 -16.18
C ASP A 212 8.27 -3.06 -16.60
N HIS A 213 7.90 -1.85 -17.01
CA HIS A 213 6.57 -1.52 -17.50
C HIS A 213 6.22 -2.24 -18.82
N VAL A 214 7.22 -2.50 -19.67
CA VAL A 214 7.04 -3.21 -20.93
C VAL A 214 6.73 -4.68 -20.66
N ARG A 215 7.49 -5.33 -19.78
CA ARG A 215 7.23 -6.72 -19.34
C ARG A 215 5.80 -6.85 -18.81
N MET A 216 5.33 -5.89 -17.99
CA MET A 216 3.97 -5.95 -17.46
C MET A 216 2.92 -5.82 -18.58
N ALA A 217 3.10 -4.93 -19.53
CA ALA A 217 2.21 -4.78 -20.67
C ALA A 217 2.19 -6.04 -21.55
N GLU A 218 3.35 -6.66 -21.80
CA GLU A 218 3.46 -7.92 -22.55
C GLU A 218 2.79 -9.08 -21.81
N THR A 219 2.97 -9.20 -20.49
CA THR A 219 2.30 -10.20 -19.64
C THR A 219 0.78 -10.08 -19.75
N LEU A 220 0.25 -8.86 -19.78
CA LEU A 220 -1.19 -8.61 -19.81
C LEU A 220 -1.79 -8.58 -21.23
N LYS A 221 -0.99 -8.54 -22.29
CA LYS A 221 -1.44 -8.40 -23.66
C LYS A 221 -2.45 -9.45 -24.12
N ASN A 222 -2.24 -10.72 -23.70
CA ASN A 222 -3.12 -11.84 -24.04
C ASN A 222 -3.79 -12.44 -22.80
N PHE A 223 -3.63 -11.81 -21.66
CA PHE A 223 -4.19 -12.28 -20.40
C PHE A 223 -5.71 -12.06 -20.37
N LYS A 224 -6.48 -13.10 -20.07
CA LYS A 224 -7.94 -13.09 -20.13
C LYS A 224 -8.61 -12.75 -18.81
N GLY A 225 -7.90 -12.85 -17.72
CA GLY A 225 -8.39 -12.46 -16.39
C GLY A 225 -8.75 -10.97 -16.34
N LYS A 226 -9.88 -10.65 -15.72
CA LYS A 226 -10.30 -9.25 -15.57
C LYS A 226 -9.26 -8.47 -14.78
N THR A 227 -8.69 -7.45 -15.40
CA THR A 227 -7.58 -6.69 -14.82
C THR A 227 -7.86 -5.21 -14.83
N MET A 228 -7.65 -4.57 -13.68
CA MET A 228 -7.65 -3.13 -13.48
C MET A 228 -6.26 -2.68 -13.05
N ILE A 229 -5.75 -1.63 -13.70
CA ILE A 229 -4.43 -1.07 -13.41
C ILE A 229 -4.57 0.41 -13.09
N THR A 230 -3.78 0.92 -12.16
CA THR A 230 -3.67 2.35 -11.87
C THR A 230 -2.29 2.89 -12.21
N TYR A 231 -2.27 4.06 -12.86
CA TYR A 231 -1.05 4.79 -13.22
C TYR A 231 -1.25 6.30 -13.12
N ASN A 232 -0.17 7.09 -13.26
CA ASN A 232 -0.36 8.46 -13.74
C ASN A 232 -0.62 8.46 -15.26
N SER A 233 -1.45 9.38 -15.72
CA SER A 233 -1.67 9.58 -17.14
C SER A 233 -0.41 10.15 -17.79
N CYS A 234 0.15 9.40 -18.73
CA CYS A 234 1.19 9.85 -19.64
C CYS A 234 1.08 9.09 -20.96
N PRO A 235 1.54 9.68 -22.08
CA PRO A 235 1.47 9.05 -23.40
C PRO A 235 2.13 7.67 -23.43
N GLU A 236 3.28 7.53 -22.81
CA GLU A 236 4.06 6.30 -22.79
C GLU A 236 3.29 5.12 -22.16
N VAL A 237 2.59 5.37 -21.06
CA VAL A 237 1.72 4.34 -20.44
C VAL A 237 0.53 4.03 -21.34
N GLU A 238 -0.08 5.04 -21.97
CA GLU A 238 -1.25 4.82 -22.81
C GLU A 238 -0.93 4.02 -24.08
N GLU A 239 0.29 4.14 -24.60
CA GLU A 239 0.82 3.37 -25.74
C GLU A 239 1.06 1.90 -25.38
N LEU A 240 1.46 1.60 -24.13
CA LEU A 240 1.63 0.24 -23.66
C LEU A 240 0.32 -0.56 -23.60
N TYR A 241 -0.83 0.11 -23.39
CA TYR A 241 -2.13 -0.52 -23.24
C TYR A 241 -3.17 -0.03 -24.26
N PRO A 242 -2.95 -0.25 -25.57
CA PRO A 242 -3.79 0.33 -26.64
C PRO A 242 -5.23 -0.21 -26.62
N THR A 243 -5.45 -1.43 -26.16
CA THR A 243 -6.74 -2.12 -26.16
C THR A 243 -7.53 -2.00 -24.86
N PHE A 244 -6.92 -1.41 -23.81
CA PHE A 244 -7.57 -1.27 -22.52
C PHE A 244 -8.50 -0.06 -22.51
N SER A 245 -9.65 -0.19 -21.85
CA SER A 245 -10.51 0.94 -21.48
C SER A 245 -9.74 1.91 -20.60
N LYS A 246 -9.85 3.21 -20.85
CA LYS A 246 -9.08 4.26 -20.18
C LYS A 246 -10.00 5.26 -19.51
N LEU A 247 -9.79 5.51 -18.21
CA LEU A 247 -10.46 6.57 -17.47
C LEU A 247 -9.43 7.46 -16.79
N LYS A 248 -9.57 8.77 -16.96
CA LYS A 248 -8.69 9.78 -16.34
C LYS A 248 -9.47 10.59 -15.32
N TRP A 249 -8.88 10.82 -14.15
CA TRP A 249 -9.47 11.71 -13.14
C TRP A 249 -8.40 12.53 -12.42
N ASP A 250 -8.80 13.64 -11.83
CA ASP A 250 -7.92 14.50 -11.05
C ASP A 250 -7.89 14.05 -9.59
N LEU A 251 -6.70 13.72 -9.08
CA LEU A 251 -6.47 13.44 -7.67
C LEU A 251 -5.64 14.56 -7.05
N THR A 252 -6.25 15.33 -6.15
CA THR A 252 -5.51 16.33 -5.38
C THR A 252 -4.74 15.66 -4.24
N TYR A 253 -3.44 15.45 -4.42
CA TYR A 253 -2.56 14.99 -3.34
C TYR A 253 -2.24 16.15 -2.40
N THR A 254 -2.56 16.02 -1.10
CA THR A 254 -2.33 17.06 -0.08
C THR A 254 -0.91 17.08 0.48
N MET A 255 0.01 16.23 0.03
CA MET A 255 1.43 16.38 0.34
C MET A 255 2.09 17.28 -0.69
N ARG A 256 1.97 18.58 -0.50
CA ARG A 256 2.70 19.58 -1.28
C ARG A 256 4.12 19.69 -0.72
N SER A 257 5.14 19.33 -1.52
CA SER A 257 6.45 19.95 -1.36
C SER A 257 6.30 21.40 -1.84
N THR A 258 6.67 22.36 -1.01
CA THR A 258 6.57 23.81 -1.24
C THR A 258 7.64 24.34 -2.22
N GLY A 259 8.00 23.60 -3.24
CA GLY A 259 8.98 24.02 -4.25
C GLY A 259 8.55 23.65 -5.65
N THR A 260 8.26 24.64 -6.46
CA THR A 260 7.87 24.67 -7.88
C THR A 260 6.35 24.70 -8.12
N TYR A 261 5.79 25.86 -7.93
CA TYR A 261 4.49 26.23 -8.51
C TYR A 261 4.69 26.52 -10.01
N GLY A 262 3.95 25.85 -10.87
CA GLY A 262 3.72 26.28 -12.25
C GLY A 262 3.96 25.32 -13.37
N ALA A 263 4.49 24.12 -13.14
CA ALA A 263 4.71 23.16 -14.21
C ALA A 263 3.65 22.04 -14.18
N ASP A 264 2.84 21.97 -15.23
CA ASP A 264 2.05 20.84 -15.69
C ASP A 264 0.96 20.27 -14.76
N GLN A 265 -0.23 20.88 -14.82
CA GLN A 265 -1.47 20.29 -14.27
C GLN A 265 -1.82 18.96 -14.98
N ASP A 266 -1.44 18.77 -16.24
CA ASP A 266 -1.72 17.53 -16.98
C ASP A 266 -0.93 16.31 -16.48
N LYS A 267 0.25 16.50 -15.86
CA LYS A 267 1.05 15.41 -15.26
C LYS A 267 0.49 14.89 -13.93
N ARG A 268 -0.65 15.36 -13.47
CA ARG A 268 -1.24 15.00 -12.16
C ARG A 268 -2.51 14.17 -12.28
N LYS A 269 -2.92 13.81 -13.49
CA LYS A 269 -4.10 12.97 -13.67
C LYS A 269 -3.76 11.52 -13.39
N GLU A 270 -4.57 10.90 -12.57
CA GLU A 270 -4.56 9.45 -12.40
C GLU A 270 -5.22 8.80 -13.63
N LEU A 271 -4.73 7.65 -14.00
CA LEU A 271 -5.22 6.84 -15.10
C LEU A 271 -5.62 5.47 -14.57
N LEU A 272 -6.86 5.08 -14.83
CA LEU A 272 -7.32 3.71 -14.71
C LEU A 272 -7.32 3.07 -16.09
N LEU A 273 -6.77 1.86 -16.16
CA LEU A 273 -6.77 0.98 -17.31
C LEU A 273 -7.53 -0.29 -16.95
N ALA A 274 -8.43 -0.75 -17.81
CA ALA A 274 -9.13 -2.02 -17.62
C ALA A 274 -9.23 -2.79 -18.93
N ASN A 275 -9.00 -4.11 -18.90
CA ASN A 275 -9.18 -4.99 -20.07
C ASN A 275 -10.62 -5.46 -20.25
N TYR A 276 -11.57 -4.83 -19.57
CA TYR A 276 -13.01 -5.05 -19.68
C TYR A 276 -13.74 -3.72 -19.85
N THR A 277 -15.01 -3.78 -20.27
CA THR A 277 -15.83 -2.59 -20.41
C THR A 277 -16.09 -1.97 -19.04
N VAL A 278 -15.71 -0.71 -18.89
CA VAL A 278 -15.95 0.10 -17.70
C VAL A 278 -17.22 0.91 -17.96
N ASP A 279 -18.37 0.41 -17.54
CA ASP A 279 -19.63 1.15 -17.62
C ASP A 279 -19.70 2.17 -16.48
N ASN A 280 -20.00 3.42 -16.84
CA ASN A 280 -20.28 4.52 -15.90
C ASN A 280 -21.62 4.34 -15.14
N ALA A 281 -22.04 3.11 -14.87
CA ALA A 281 -23.24 2.87 -14.09
C ALA A 281 -22.93 3.14 -12.61
N SER A 282 -23.44 4.26 -12.09
CA SER A 282 -23.48 4.60 -10.68
C SER A 282 -24.01 3.41 -9.86
N LYS A 283 -23.09 2.66 -9.26
CA LYS A 283 -23.44 1.63 -8.28
C LYS A 283 -23.47 2.28 -6.92
N GLU A 284 -24.63 2.29 -6.26
CA GLU A 284 -24.71 2.63 -4.85
C GLU A 284 -24.07 1.49 -4.05
N TRP A 285 -22.83 1.71 -3.59
CA TRP A 285 -22.20 0.83 -2.61
C TRP A 285 -22.67 1.26 -1.22
N TYR A 286 -23.53 0.46 -0.62
CA TYR A 286 -23.84 0.58 0.81
C TYR A 286 -22.63 0.07 1.60
N ILE A 287 -21.86 0.98 2.19
CA ILE A 287 -20.75 0.70 3.11
C ILE A 287 -21.12 1.22 4.49
#